data_b0da4963388a83f22fc2a51b9e83b4a5
#
_entry.id   b0da4963388a83f22fc2a51b9e83b4a5
#
_cell.length_a   1.000
_cell.length_b   1.000
_cell.length_c   1.000
_cell.angle_alpha   90.00
_cell.angle_beta   90.00
_cell.angle_gamma   90.00
#
_symmetry.space_group_name_H-M   'P 1'
#
loop_
_entity.id
_entity.type
_entity.pdbx_description
1 polymer ?
#
loop_
_entity_poly.entity_id
_entity_poly.type
_entity_poly.pdbx_seq_one_letter_code
_entity_poly.pdbx_strand_id
1 'polypeptide(L)'
;MNRINIRWFLALALLLGACKKQLNVYPTTQEVDGNIITDEKSAATALNGVYYRMAGGGADNNGVPSTMWNSLVEETSSQLSGMLSYTFGGGGLDEHKYKATDYSVGMLWSYGYALVNAANGFLKNIDPLTKITPAAKKQMIAEAKFLRAFGNTQLLLYYGQFYDTTSAYGIILHDAFVQPDNVYMSRSSVGASYDAILSDLDAAIPDLPAVSSSIAYANTWAGKLLEARVLINRGTAADYAKVVALAQDVIANGPFTLEGNVKDLFWTKGLSSSEVMLGVQPYSTQNIKWKDYIYYDSYGPNSFMDSLFNGDPRADWQIRTINSAYGSNVALTKYYPGSISNIAAAAVTENSYVFRLTEAYLLEAEAIVASGGSLNDAKGLLKTVMAHAGFTDFSGVDAAATAADLQLLIIGEEMKSFVAEGGQDWFALRRLPFATVQSLLPSIKDKSLLIFPIPDAEIISNNKIKQNPNY
;
A
#
# COMPACT_ATOMS: atom_id res chain seq x y z
N MET A 1 -39.05 64.37 -27.23
CA MET A 1 -38.23 64.10 -26.05
C MET A 1 -38.94 63.13 -25.12
N ASN A 2 -38.59 61.86 -25.21
CA ASN A 2 -39.24 60.76 -24.45
C ASN A 2 -38.76 60.76 -23.00
N ARG A 3 -39.66 60.96 -22.07
CA ARG A 3 -39.39 60.73 -20.63
C ARG A 3 -39.36 59.23 -20.37
N ILE A 4 -38.15 58.66 -20.37
CA ILE A 4 -37.91 57.28 -19.90
C ILE A 4 -38.23 57.25 -18.41
N ASN A 5 -39.24 56.46 -18.02
CA ASN A 5 -39.72 56.33 -16.67
C ASN A 5 -38.67 55.70 -15.73
N ILE A 6 -38.07 56.54 -14.89
CA ILE A 6 -37.12 56.15 -13.80
C ILE A 6 -37.67 55.03 -12.90
N ARG A 7 -38.98 54.84 -12.86
CA ARG A 7 -39.67 53.81 -12.09
C ARG A 7 -39.36 52.38 -12.57
N TRP A 8 -39.04 52.20 -13.86
CA TRP A 8 -38.66 50.87 -14.41
C TRP A 8 -37.24 50.48 -14.10
N PHE A 9 -36.31 51.49 -13.95
CA PHE A 9 -34.95 51.23 -13.54
C PHE A 9 -34.82 50.88 -12.07
N LEU A 10 -35.64 51.42 -11.19
CA LEU A 10 -35.68 51.03 -9.77
C LEU A 10 -36.29 49.63 -9.54
N ALA A 11 -37.25 49.19 -10.36
CA ALA A 11 -37.82 47.85 -10.30
C ALA A 11 -36.79 46.78 -10.78
N LEU A 12 -35.98 47.10 -11.77
CA LEU A 12 -34.91 46.21 -12.28
C LEU A 12 -33.73 46.06 -11.32
N ALA A 13 -33.41 47.12 -10.57
CA ALA A 13 -32.31 47.09 -9.57
C ALA A 13 -32.66 46.29 -8.31
N LEU A 14 -33.95 46.14 -7.97
CA LEU A 14 -34.42 45.30 -6.85
C LEU A 14 -34.44 43.80 -7.16
N LEU A 15 -34.35 43.38 -8.42
CA LEU A 15 -34.29 42.00 -8.84
C LEU A 15 -32.87 41.41 -8.81
N LEU A 16 -31.82 42.23 -8.68
CA LEU A 16 -30.42 41.81 -8.65
C LEU A 16 -29.88 41.48 -7.25
N GLY A 17 -30.65 41.78 -6.19
CA GLY A 17 -30.24 41.56 -4.79
C GLY A 17 -30.71 40.28 -4.14
N ALA A 18 -31.57 39.47 -4.80
CA ALA A 18 -32.32 38.40 -4.14
C ALA A 18 -31.73 36.99 -4.20
N CYS A 19 -30.63 36.73 -4.90
CA CYS A 19 -30.21 35.37 -5.19
C CYS A 19 -28.96 34.82 -4.49
N LYS A 20 -28.29 35.61 -3.63
CA LYS A 20 -27.07 35.07 -2.97
C LYS A 20 -27.34 34.10 -1.81
N LYS A 21 -28.53 34.11 -1.22
CA LYS A 21 -28.87 33.27 -0.06
C LYS A 21 -29.46 31.91 -0.46
N GLN A 22 -30.00 31.75 -1.67
CA GLN A 22 -30.57 30.50 -2.16
C GLN A 22 -29.57 29.61 -2.89
N LEU A 23 -28.42 30.13 -3.33
CA LEU A 23 -27.38 29.35 -4.00
C LEU A 23 -26.50 28.53 -3.03
N ASN A 24 -26.64 28.74 -1.72
CA ASN A 24 -25.89 28.05 -0.68
C ASN A 24 -26.76 27.07 0.17
N VAL A 25 -27.96 26.74 -0.29
CA VAL A 25 -28.80 25.73 0.37
C VAL A 25 -28.50 24.37 -0.26
N TYR A 26 -27.78 23.53 0.47
CA TYR A 26 -27.58 22.15 0.05
C TYR A 26 -28.92 21.39 0.00
N PRO A 27 -29.17 20.56 -1.00
CA PRO A 27 -30.33 19.69 -1.03
C PRO A 27 -30.37 18.83 0.24
N THR A 28 -31.44 18.89 1.01
CA THR A 28 -31.59 18.09 2.25
C THR A 28 -31.94 16.62 1.96
N THR A 29 -32.24 16.30 0.71
CA THR A 29 -32.63 14.96 0.23
C THR A 29 -31.54 14.27 -0.61
N GLN A 30 -30.41 14.95 -0.85
CA GLN A 30 -29.26 14.41 -1.57
C GLN A 30 -28.00 14.65 -0.76
N GLU A 31 -27.15 13.64 -0.68
CA GLU A 31 -25.81 13.76 -0.11
C GLU A 31 -24.93 14.52 -1.11
N VAL A 32 -24.61 15.76 -0.78
CA VAL A 32 -23.70 16.63 -1.54
C VAL A 32 -22.60 17.12 -0.62
N ASP A 33 -21.49 17.56 -1.21
CA ASP A 33 -20.38 18.16 -0.46
C ASP A 33 -20.90 19.26 0.49
N GLY A 34 -20.57 19.12 1.79
CA GLY A 34 -21.03 20.03 2.87
C GLY A 34 -22.24 19.57 3.69
N ASN A 35 -22.95 18.50 3.30
CA ASN A 35 -24.03 17.90 4.11
C ASN A 35 -23.87 16.38 4.36
N ILE A 36 -22.79 15.78 3.86
CA ILE A 36 -22.48 14.36 4.02
C ILE A 36 -22.18 14.02 5.49
N ILE A 37 -21.44 14.87 6.17
CA ILE A 37 -21.04 14.70 7.58
C ILE A 37 -21.78 15.73 8.43
N THR A 38 -22.75 15.28 9.21
CA THR A 38 -23.60 16.14 10.06
C THR A 38 -23.54 15.80 11.54
N ASP A 39 -23.05 14.60 11.87
CA ASP A 39 -22.90 14.06 13.23
C ASP A 39 -21.82 12.96 13.26
N GLU A 40 -21.56 12.41 14.43
CA GLU A 40 -20.55 11.36 14.62
C GLU A 40 -20.85 10.09 13.81
N LYS A 41 -22.12 9.71 13.68
CA LYS A 41 -22.54 8.51 12.92
C LYS A 41 -22.27 8.68 11.41
N SER A 42 -22.65 9.82 10.85
CA SER A 42 -22.40 10.12 9.44
C SER A 42 -20.90 10.31 9.16
N ALA A 43 -20.12 10.84 10.13
CA ALA A 43 -18.67 10.89 10.06
C ALA A 43 -18.07 9.48 10.00
N ALA A 44 -18.49 8.56 10.88
CA ALA A 44 -18.03 7.17 10.84
C ALA A 44 -18.37 6.48 9.50
N THR A 45 -19.57 6.72 8.97
CA THR A 45 -19.99 6.19 7.66
C THR A 45 -19.10 6.73 6.53
N ALA A 46 -18.82 8.03 6.52
CA ALA A 46 -17.95 8.66 5.52
C ALA A 46 -16.51 8.15 5.62
N LEU A 47 -15.97 7.97 6.83
CA LEU A 47 -14.65 7.39 7.06
C LEU A 47 -14.56 5.95 6.56
N ASN A 48 -15.61 5.14 6.76
CA ASN A 48 -15.69 3.80 6.16
C ASN A 48 -15.64 3.84 4.64
N GLY A 49 -16.15 4.90 4.01
CA GLY A 49 -15.99 5.15 2.57
C GLY A 49 -14.53 5.39 2.16
N VAL A 50 -13.72 6.02 3.03
CA VAL A 50 -12.28 6.18 2.79
C VAL A 50 -11.56 4.83 2.92
N TYR A 51 -11.86 4.05 3.96
CA TYR A 51 -11.34 2.68 4.11
C TYR A 51 -11.73 1.79 2.94
N TYR A 52 -12.96 1.94 2.41
CA TYR A 52 -13.37 1.22 1.21
C TYR A 52 -12.47 1.54 0.02
N ARG A 53 -12.05 2.80 -0.17
CA ARG A 53 -11.08 3.16 -1.25
C ARG A 53 -9.70 2.58 -1.03
N MET A 54 -9.30 2.35 0.21
CA MET A 54 -8.09 1.59 0.50
C MET A 54 -8.28 0.12 0.13
N ALA A 55 -9.32 -0.53 0.66
CA ALA A 55 -9.44 -1.99 0.61
C ALA A 55 -10.89 -2.46 0.82
N GLY A 56 -11.74 -2.27 -0.18
CA GLY A 56 -13.16 -2.66 -0.12
C GLY A 56 -13.44 -4.08 -0.58
N GLY A 57 -12.62 -5.05 -0.22
CA GLY A 57 -12.73 -6.41 -0.71
C GLY A 57 -12.12 -6.60 -2.10
N GLY A 58 -11.60 -5.56 -2.71
CA GLY A 58 -10.81 -5.62 -3.94
C GLY A 58 -11.61 -5.65 -5.25
N ALA A 59 -12.94 -5.49 -5.21
CA ALA A 59 -13.73 -5.49 -6.44
C ALA A 59 -14.91 -4.51 -6.35
N ASP A 60 -15.28 -3.94 -7.46
CA ASP A 60 -16.54 -3.22 -7.64
C ASP A 60 -17.73 -4.19 -7.90
N ASN A 61 -18.92 -3.65 -8.14
CA ASN A 61 -20.13 -4.44 -8.42
C ASN A 61 -20.03 -5.32 -9.68
N ASN A 62 -19.04 -5.08 -10.54
CA ASN A 62 -18.78 -5.85 -11.77
C ASN A 62 -17.61 -6.84 -11.59
N GLY A 63 -17.06 -6.95 -10.38
CA GLY A 63 -15.89 -7.80 -10.11
C GLY A 63 -14.57 -7.18 -10.55
N VAL A 64 -14.56 -5.91 -10.95
CA VAL A 64 -13.34 -5.18 -11.32
C VAL A 64 -12.72 -4.57 -10.07
N PRO A 65 -11.41 -4.73 -9.84
CA PRO A 65 -10.72 -4.06 -8.74
C PRO A 65 -10.93 -2.54 -8.82
N SER A 66 -11.39 -1.94 -7.72
CA SER A 66 -11.69 -0.51 -7.65
C SER A 66 -11.09 0.16 -6.42
N THR A 67 -10.24 -0.55 -5.71
CA THR A 67 -9.61 -0.12 -4.46
C THR A 67 -8.10 -0.23 -4.56
N MET A 68 -7.39 0.60 -3.78
CA MET A 68 -5.92 0.63 -3.79
C MET A 68 -5.32 -0.73 -3.43
N TRP A 69 -5.90 -1.44 -2.46
CA TRP A 69 -5.48 -2.80 -2.10
C TRP A 69 -6.43 -3.83 -2.71
N ASN A 70 -5.92 -4.64 -3.59
CA ASN A 70 -6.63 -5.75 -4.23
C ASN A 70 -5.62 -6.83 -4.66
N SER A 71 -6.09 -7.99 -5.13
CA SER A 71 -5.21 -9.08 -5.55
C SER A 71 -4.22 -8.66 -6.64
N LEU A 72 -4.67 -7.84 -7.59
CA LEU A 72 -3.81 -7.40 -8.68
C LEU A 72 -2.64 -6.52 -8.21
N VAL A 73 -2.77 -5.77 -7.11
CA VAL A 73 -1.64 -5.03 -6.50
C VAL A 73 -0.60 -6.01 -5.94
N GLU A 74 -1.06 -7.06 -5.27
CA GLU A 74 -0.19 -8.09 -4.69
C GLU A 74 0.57 -8.85 -5.79
N GLU A 75 -0.13 -9.21 -6.86
CA GLU A 75 0.43 -9.93 -8.02
C GLU A 75 1.40 -9.08 -8.83
N THR A 76 1.02 -7.83 -9.14
CA THR A 76 1.86 -6.87 -9.89
C THR A 76 3.22 -6.69 -9.21
N SER A 77 3.23 -6.50 -7.91
CA SER A 77 4.46 -6.30 -7.15
C SER A 77 5.38 -7.52 -7.22
N SER A 78 4.80 -8.70 -7.07
CA SER A 78 5.58 -9.94 -7.08
C SER A 78 6.04 -10.35 -8.48
N GLN A 79 5.38 -9.88 -9.54
CA GLN A 79 5.94 -9.95 -10.90
C GLN A 79 7.12 -9.00 -11.04
N LEU A 80 7.01 -7.75 -10.57
CA LEU A 80 8.12 -6.78 -10.61
C LEU A 80 9.33 -7.24 -9.81
N SER A 81 9.13 -7.92 -8.67
CA SER A 81 10.24 -8.49 -7.87
C SER A 81 10.84 -9.76 -8.49
N GLY A 82 10.28 -10.26 -9.59
CA GLY A 82 10.70 -11.49 -10.23
C GLY A 82 10.29 -12.77 -9.47
N MET A 83 9.39 -12.67 -8.49
CA MET A 83 8.93 -13.82 -7.72
C MET A 83 7.82 -14.59 -8.46
N LEU A 84 6.94 -13.90 -9.16
CA LEU A 84 5.82 -14.47 -9.89
C LEU A 84 5.89 -14.11 -11.38
N SER A 85 5.33 -14.99 -12.20
CA SER A 85 5.10 -14.73 -13.63
C SER A 85 3.63 -14.97 -13.97
N TYR A 86 3.12 -14.21 -14.96
CA TYR A 86 1.81 -14.48 -15.53
C TYR A 86 1.87 -15.69 -16.45
N THR A 87 1.18 -16.78 -16.09
CA THR A 87 1.34 -18.11 -16.71
C THR A 87 0.83 -18.18 -18.15
N PHE A 88 -0.11 -17.32 -18.54
CA PHE A 88 -0.65 -17.28 -19.91
C PHE A 88 0.20 -16.45 -20.90
N GLY A 89 1.31 -15.89 -20.43
CA GLY A 89 2.25 -15.12 -21.25
C GLY A 89 1.79 -13.72 -21.60
N GLY A 90 2.71 -12.88 -22.09
CA GLY A 90 2.41 -11.53 -22.60
C GLY A 90 2.27 -10.44 -21.52
N GLY A 91 2.48 -10.76 -20.25
CA GLY A 91 2.32 -9.80 -19.14
C GLY A 91 3.38 -8.71 -19.13
N GLY A 92 4.64 -9.04 -19.36
CA GLY A 92 5.76 -8.10 -19.45
C GLY A 92 6.18 -7.40 -18.16
N LEU A 93 5.48 -7.62 -17.03
CA LEU A 93 5.84 -7.03 -15.74
C LEU A 93 7.09 -7.67 -15.15
N ASP A 94 7.16 -9.00 -15.16
CA ASP A 94 8.32 -9.80 -14.73
C ASP A 94 9.54 -9.63 -15.67
N GLU A 95 9.31 -9.22 -16.92
CA GLU A 95 10.35 -8.84 -17.87
C GLU A 95 10.70 -7.36 -17.85
N HIS A 96 10.06 -6.54 -17.00
CA HIS A 96 10.21 -5.08 -16.91
C HIS A 96 9.99 -4.36 -18.26
N LYS A 97 9.03 -4.83 -19.05
CA LYS A 97 8.64 -4.28 -20.35
C LYS A 97 7.31 -3.52 -20.34
N TYR A 98 6.94 -2.99 -19.16
CA TYR A 98 5.70 -2.25 -19.00
C TYR A 98 5.71 -0.87 -19.67
N LYS A 99 4.53 -0.38 -20.01
CA LYS A 99 4.30 0.87 -20.73
C LYS A 99 3.29 1.75 -19.96
N ALA A 100 3.29 3.03 -20.27
CA ALA A 100 2.34 4.00 -19.73
C ALA A 100 0.86 3.67 -20.06
N THR A 101 0.61 2.83 -21.06
CA THR A 101 -0.72 2.35 -21.46
C THR A 101 -1.17 1.08 -20.74
N ASP A 102 -0.31 0.43 -19.96
CA ASP A 102 -0.63 -0.84 -19.34
C ASP A 102 -1.66 -0.67 -18.20
N TYR A 103 -2.57 -1.63 -18.11
CA TYR A 103 -3.66 -1.59 -17.14
C TYR A 103 -3.17 -1.47 -15.70
N SER A 104 -2.17 -2.26 -15.29
CA SER A 104 -1.61 -2.22 -13.94
C SER A 104 -1.02 -0.84 -13.59
N VAL A 105 -0.37 -0.19 -14.57
CA VAL A 105 0.17 1.16 -14.43
C VAL A 105 -0.94 2.18 -14.21
N GLY A 106 -1.99 2.15 -15.03
CA GLY A 106 -3.13 3.06 -14.90
C GLY A 106 -3.96 2.84 -13.64
N MET A 107 -4.16 1.59 -13.26
CA MET A 107 -4.96 1.19 -12.11
C MET A 107 -4.36 1.66 -10.78
N LEU A 108 -3.09 1.35 -10.51
CA LEU A 108 -2.41 1.75 -9.28
C LEU A 108 -2.40 3.27 -9.09
N TRP A 109 -2.20 4.03 -10.18
CA TRP A 109 -2.29 5.49 -10.18
C TRP A 109 -3.69 5.97 -9.81
N SER A 110 -4.69 5.49 -10.53
CA SER A 110 -6.08 5.96 -10.36
C SER A 110 -6.62 5.64 -8.98
N TYR A 111 -6.37 4.44 -8.46
CA TYR A 111 -6.89 4.04 -7.15
C TYR A 111 -6.12 4.68 -5.99
N GLY A 112 -4.82 4.91 -6.16
CA GLY A 112 -4.02 5.68 -5.21
C GLY A 112 -4.56 7.09 -5.04
N TYR A 113 -4.80 7.81 -6.13
CA TYR A 113 -5.37 9.16 -6.07
C TYR A 113 -6.84 9.17 -5.65
N ALA A 114 -7.62 8.12 -5.96
CA ALA A 114 -8.99 8.00 -5.44
C ALA A 114 -9.00 7.87 -3.91
N LEU A 115 -8.06 7.13 -3.32
CA LEU A 115 -7.89 7.04 -1.87
C LEU A 115 -7.49 8.38 -1.26
N VAL A 116 -6.48 9.05 -1.82
CA VAL A 116 -6.01 10.37 -1.36
C VAL A 116 -7.14 11.39 -1.40
N ASN A 117 -7.90 11.42 -2.50
CA ASN A 117 -9.02 12.36 -2.65
C ASN A 117 -10.19 12.05 -1.70
N ALA A 118 -10.49 10.78 -1.44
CA ALA A 118 -11.50 10.40 -0.46
C ALA A 118 -11.09 10.85 0.96
N ALA A 119 -9.83 10.68 1.34
CA ALA A 119 -9.30 11.18 2.60
C ALA A 119 -9.39 12.71 2.71
N ASN A 120 -9.02 13.43 1.64
CA ASN A 120 -9.16 14.89 1.58
C ASN A 120 -10.62 15.35 1.71
N GLY A 121 -11.54 14.67 1.04
CA GLY A 121 -12.97 14.93 1.14
C GLY A 121 -13.50 14.73 2.56
N PHE A 122 -13.07 13.66 3.21
CA PHE A 122 -13.41 13.42 4.61
C PHE A 122 -12.86 14.50 5.54
N LEU A 123 -11.57 14.83 5.44
CA LEU A 123 -10.90 15.85 6.26
C LEU A 123 -11.57 17.23 6.11
N LYS A 124 -11.93 17.62 4.88
CA LYS A 124 -12.65 18.86 4.60
C LYS A 124 -14.02 18.90 5.30
N ASN A 125 -14.77 17.80 5.30
CA ASN A 125 -16.13 17.77 5.80
C ASN A 125 -16.23 17.53 7.32
N ILE A 126 -15.24 16.87 7.95
CA ILE A 126 -15.22 16.68 9.39
C ILE A 126 -14.74 17.93 10.15
N ASP A 127 -13.91 18.77 9.53
CA ASP A 127 -13.32 19.92 10.20
C ASP A 127 -14.35 20.90 10.80
N PRO A 128 -15.42 21.33 10.09
CA PRO A 128 -16.45 22.19 10.64
C PRO A 128 -17.44 21.48 11.58
N LEU A 129 -17.36 20.14 11.73
CA LEU A 129 -18.35 19.39 12.51
C LEU A 129 -18.21 19.67 14.01
N THR A 130 -19.33 20.07 14.62
CA THR A 130 -19.44 20.34 16.07
C THR A 130 -20.23 19.29 16.83
N LYS A 131 -21.04 18.49 16.13
CA LYS A 131 -21.88 17.41 16.73
C LYS A 131 -21.10 16.09 16.76
N ILE A 132 -19.94 16.11 17.41
CA ILE A 132 -19.03 14.98 17.57
C ILE A 132 -18.21 15.20 18.84
N THR A 133 -17.86 14.13 19.56
CA THR A 133 -16.96 14.25 20.69
C THR A 133 -15.54 14.65 20.21
N PRO A 134 -14.81 15.48 20.98
CA PRO A 134 -13.44 15.85 20.58
C PRO A 134 -12.51 14.66 20.38
N ALA A 135 -12.65 13.61 21.19
CA ALA A 135 -11.85 12.40 21.08
C ALA A 135 -12.14 11.62 19.79
N ALA A 136 -13.43 11.39 19.47
CA ALA A 136 -13.82 10.71 18.23
C ALA A 136 -13.40 11.51 16.99
N LYS A 137 -13.55 12.85 17.03
CA LYS A 137 -13.11 13.72 15.93
C LYS A 137 -11.61 13.60 15.68
N LYS A 138 -10.79 13.65 16.73
CA LYS A 138 -9.34 13.50 16.63
C LYS A 138 -8.94 12.15 16.06
N GLN A 139 -9.53 11.07 16.56
CA GLN A 139 -9.27 9.73 16.07
C GLN A 139 -9.62 9.60 14.59
N MET A 140 -10.81 10.05 14.17
CA MET A 140 -11.25 9.95 12.76
C MET A 140 -10.38 10.79 11.82
N ILE A 141 -9.90 11.95 12.26
CA ILE A 141 -8.93 12.77 11.52
C ILE A 141 -7.59 12.02 11.39
N ALA A 142 -7.12 11.39 12.47
CA ALA A 142 -5.89 10.60 12.47
C ALA A 142 -5.98 9.41 11.50
N GLU A 143 -7.10 8.69 11.51
CA GLU A 143 -7.33 7.59 10.57
C GLU A 143 -7.35 8.08 9.11
N ALA A 144 -8.00 9.19 8.81
CA ALA A 144 -8.03 9.75 7.46
C ALA A 144 -6.63 10.22 6.99
N LYS A 145 -5.83 10.82 7.87
CA LYS A 145 -4.44 11.19 7.58
C LYS A 145 -3.56 9.97 7.35
N PHE A 146 -3.70 8.92 8.17
CA PHE A 146 -3.02 7.64 7.95
C PHE A 146 -3.35 7.07 6.56
N LEU A 147 -4.62 7.06 6.17
CA LEU A 147 -5.05 6.57 4.86
C LEU A 147 -4.51 7.41 3.71
N ARG A 148 -4.43 8.74 3.88
CA ARG A 148 -3.82 9.65 2.90
C ARG A 148 -2.32 9.41 2.78
N ALA A 149 -1.63 9.27 3.90
CA ALA A 149 -0.21 8.92 3.92
C ALA A 149 0.05 7.57 3.27
N PHE A 150 -0.79 6.56 3.53
CA PHE A 150 -0.71 5.25 2.89
C PHE A 150 -0.85 5.36 1.35
N GLY A 151 -1.87 6.06 0.86
CA GLY A 151 -2.07 6.27 -0.57
C GLY A 151 -0.90 6.99 -1.23
N ASN A 152 -0.43 8.09 -0.63
CA ASN A 152 0.73 8.84 -1.12
C ASN A 152 2.03 8.02 -1.09
N THR A 153 2.22 7.15 -0.09
CA THR A 153 3.37 6.23 -0.01
C THR A 153 3.37 5.26 -1.18
N GLN A 154 2.24 4.62 -1.47
CA GLN A 154 2.12 3.72 -2.61
C GLN A 154 2.39 4.45 -3.94
N LEU A 155 1.79 5.64 -4.14
CA LEU A 155 2.05 6.46 -5.31
C LEU A 155 3.53 6.83 -5.46
N LEU A 156 4.18 7.25 -4.38
CA LEU A 156 5.60 7.63 -4.40
C LEU A 156 6.47 6.42 -4.74
N LEU A 157 6.23 5.28 -4.12
CA LEU A 157 7.04 4.09 -4.32
C LEU A 157 6.84 3.44 -5.68
N TYR A 158 5.68 3.58 -6.33
CA TYR A 158 5.47 3.06 -7.67
C TYR A 158 5.83 4.04 -8.80
N TYR A 159 5.67 5.36 -8.61
CA TYR A 159 5.80 6.33 -9.72
C TYR A 159 6.83 7.43 -9.48
N GLY A 160 7.26 7.66 -8.24
CA GLY A 160 8.28 8.65 -7.92
C GLY A 160 9.68 8.09 -7.96
N GLN A 161 10.67 8.92 -8.26
CA GLN A 161 12.10 8.56 -8.11
C GLN A 161 12.48 8.49 -6.63
N PHE A 162 11.79 7.64 -5.87
CA PHE A 162 11.84 7.51 -4.40
C PHE A 162 13.26 7.45 -3.83
N TYR A 163 14.20 6.96 -4.61
CA TYR A 163 15.62 6.77 -4.26
C TYR A 163 16.48 8.04 -4.38
N ASP A 164 15.91 9.17 -4.78
CA ASP A 164 16.60 10.46 -4.91
C ASP A 164 15.72 11.60 -4.40
N THR A 165 15.95 12.01 -3.16
CA THR A 165 15.18 13.09 -2.51
C THR A 165 15.35 14.45 -3.16
N THR A 166 16.37 14.64 -4.00
CA THR A 166 16.61 15.89 -4.74
C THR A 166 15.86 15.94 -6.07
N SER A 167 15.34 14.81 -6.52
CA SER A 167 14.61 14.70 -7.78
C SER A 167 13.31 15.53 -7.78
N ALA A 168 13.00 16.14 -8.93
CA ALA A 168 11.73 16.80 -9.20
C ALA A 168 10.59 15.82 -9.55
N TYR A 169 10.87 14.52 -9.65
CA TYR A 169 9.93 13.49 -10.08
C TYR A 169 9.32 12.75 -8.88
N GLY A 170 8.71 13.48 -7.93
CA GLY A 170 7.88 12.93 -6.86
C GLY A 170 6.46 12.60 -7.32
N ILE A 171 5.45 12.93 -6.53
CA ILE A 171 4.02 12.69 -6.85
C ILE A 171 3.27 14.01 -6.98
N ILE A 172 2.03 13.98 -7.46
CA ILE A 172 1.12 15.12 -7.33
C ILE A 172 0.62 15.16 -5.89
N LEU A 173 0.92 16.21 -5.15
CA LEU A 173 0.44 16.37 -3.78
C LEU A 173 -0.90 17.11 -3.79
N HIS A 174 -1.99 16.37 -3.67
CA HIS A 174 -3.31 16.93 -3.39
C HIS A 174 -3.50 17.02 -1.86
N ASP A 175 -3.39 18.21 -1.32
CA ASP A 175 -3.63 18.54 0.10
C ASP A 175 -5.08 18.95 0.39
N ALA A 176 -5.88 19.13 -0.65
CA ALA A 176 -7.29 19.48 -0.59
C ALA A 176 -8.13 18.54 -1.48
N PHE A 177 -9.43 18.48 -1.18
CA PHE A 177 -10.39 17.76 -2.03
C PHE A 177 -10.36 18.31 -3.46
N VAL A 178 -10.28 17.39 -4.43
CA VAL A 178 -10.12 17.74 -5.84
C VAL A 178 -11.39 18.40 -6.38
N GLN A 179 -11.19 19.52 -7.03
CA GLN A 179 -12.21 20.34 -7.72
C GLN A 179 -11.70 20.64 -9.14
N PRO A 180 -12.55 21.14 -10.05
CA PRO A 180 -12.14 21.45 -11.42
C PRO A 180 -10.98 22.45 -11.54
N ASP A 181 -10.79 23.30 -10.56
CA ASP A 181 -9.74 24.35 -10.52
C ASP A 181 -8.39 23.83 -9.99
N ASN A 182 -8.36 22.72 -9.25
CA ASN A 182 -7.15 22.15 -8.66
C ASN A 182 -6.85 20.71 -9.12
N VAL A 183 -7.60 20.14 -10.07
CA VAL A 183 -7.38 18.77 -10.52
C VAL A 183 -6.07 18.58 -11.28
N TYR A 184 -5.66 19.55 -12.08
CA TYR A 184 -4.44 19.50 -12.86
C TYR A 184 -3.30 20.25 -12.19
N MET A 185 -2.36 19.50 -11.62
CA MET A 185 -1.21 20.00 -10.89
C MET A 185 0.09 19.38 -11.42
N SER A 186 1.20 20.09 -11.20
CA SER A 186 2.54 19.53 -11.42
C SER A 186 2.89 18.53 -10.33
N ARG A 187 3.83 17.66 -10.62
CA ARG A 187 4.47 16.83 -9.61
C ARG A 187 5.26 17.70 -8.62
N SER A 188 5.29 17.29 -7.38
CA SER A 188 6.18 17.83 -6.36
C SER A 188 7.55 17.15 -6.46
N SER A 189 8.56 17.69 -5.77
CA SER A 189 9.82 16.97 -5.62
C SER A 189 9.63 15.71 -4.76
N VAL A 190 10.54 14.77 -4.89
CA VAL A 190 10.57 13.56 -4.05
C VAL A 190 10.69 13.92 -2.58
N GLY A 191 11.58 14.88 -2.23
CA GLY A 191 11.71 15.37 -0.85
C GLY A 191 10.39 15.91 -0.31
N ALA A 192 9.72 16.81 -1.04
CA ALA A 192 8.42 17.35 -0.64
C ALA A 192 7.33 16.25 -0.52
N SER A 193 7.42 15.21 -1.36
CA SER A 193 6.50 14.07 -1.27
C SER A 193 6.71 13.28 0.02
N TYR A 194 7.96 12.99 0.40
CA TYR A 194 8.27 12.37 1.68
C TYR A 194 7.83 13.23 2.87
N ASP A 195 8.10 14.53 2.82
CA ASP A 195 7.75 15.47 3.91
C ASP A 195 6.24 15.52 4.14
N ALA A 196 5.44 15.53 3.06
CA ALA A 196 3.98 15.51 3.17
C ALA A 196 3.45 14.21 3.78
N ILE A 197 4.00 13.06 3.37
CA ILE A 197 3.65 11.75 3.91
C ILE A 197 3.98 11.67 5.40
N LEU A 198 5.19 12.07 5.79
CA LEU A 198 5.65 12.02 7.18
C LEU A 198 4.88 13.01 8.06
N SER A 199 4.55 14.20 7.55
CA SER A 199 3.70 15.18 8.26
C SER A 199 2.32 14.62 8.60
N ASP A 200 1.71 13.86 7.69
CA ASP A 200 0.45 13.18 7.97
C ASP A 200 0.61 12.10 9.04
N LEU A 201 1.68 11.31 9.00
CA LEU A 201 1.95 10.25 9.98
C LEU A 201 2.29 10.82 11.36
N ASP A 202 3.15 11.83 11.44
CA ASP A 202 3.48 12.52 12.69
C ASP A 202 2.22 13.09 13.37
N ALA A 203 1.26 13.59 12.57
CA ALA A 203 0.00 14.11 13.09
C ALA A 203 -1.02 13.00 13.41
N ALA A 204 -0.94 11.84 12.76
CA ALA A 204 -1.90 10.75 12.95
C ALA A 204 -1.54 9.85 14.13
N ILE A 205 -0.29 9.39 14.21
CA ILE A 205 0.15 8.35 15.16
C ILE A 205 -0.25 8.63 16.62
N PRO A 206 -0.13 9.86 17.16
CA PRO A 206 -0.50 10.14 18.54
C PRO A 206 -1.99 10.01 18.84
N ASP A 207 -2.85 10.19 17.84
CA ASP A 207 -4.31 10.19 17.99
C ASP A 207 -4.97 8.89 17.43
N LEU A 208 -4.17 7.97 16.84
CA LEU A 208 -4.64 6.64 16.47
C LEU A 208 -4.85 5.76 17.72
N PRO A 209 -5.88 4.89 17.75
CA PRO A 209 -6.10 4.00 18.88
C PRO A 209 -4.99 2.94 18.98
N ALA A 210 -4.57 2.59 20.20
CA ALA A 210 -3.62 1.48 20.42
C ALA A 210 -4.22 0.12 20.00
N VAL A 211 -5.54 -0.03 20.17
CA VAL A 211 -6.32 -1.19 19.69
C VAL A 211 -7.51 -0.64 18.93
N SER A 212 -7.59 -1.00 17.64
CA SER A 212 -8.73 -0.62 16.79
C SER A 212 -9.95 -1.49 17.07
N SER A 213 -11.14 -0.99 16.71
CA SER A 213 -12.40 -1.74 16.84
C SER A 213 -12.51 -2.94 15.89
N SER A 214 -11.70 -3.00 14.86
CA SER A 214 -11.61 -4.08 13.90
C SER A 214 -10.19 -4.15 13.34
N ILE A 215 -9.76 -5.33 12.94
CA ILE A 215 -8.48 -5.56 12.25
C ILE A 215 -8.35 -4.78 10.92
N ALA A 216 -9.46 -4.31 10.37
CA ALA A 216 -9.49 -3.53 9.13
C ALA A 216 -9.27 -2.02 9.34
N TYR A 217 -9.16 -1.55 10.57
CA TYR A 217 -8.96 -0.14 10.89
C TYR A 217 -7.56 0.14 11.43
N ALA A 218 -7.06 1.33 11.10
CA ALA A 218 -5.74 1.79 11.53
C ALA A 218 -5.62 1.84 13.06
N ASN A 219 -4.42 1.56 13.52
CA ASN A 219 -4.03 1.70 14.92
C ASN A 219 -2.62 2.31 15.00
N THR A 220 -2.21 2.70 16.20
CA THR A 220 -0.90 3.32 16.45
C THR A 220 0.27 2.49 15.89
N TRP A 221 0.19 1.18 15.97
CA TRP A 221 1.26 0.27 15.57
C TRP A 221 1.38 0.17 14.04
N ALA A 222 0.26 0.08 13.35
CA ALA A 222 0.22 0.16 11.90
C ALA A 222 0.72 1.53 11.39
N GLY A 223 0.42 2.63 12.12
CA GLY A 223 0.95 3.95 11.84
C GLY A 223 2.47 4.00 11.94
N LYS A 224 3.04 3.48 13.04
CA LYS A 224 4.50 3.41 13.25
C LYS A 224 5.19 2.54 12.20
N LEU A 225 4.58 1.42 11.81
CA LEU A 225 5.16 0.55 10.81
C LEU A 225 5.09 1.15 9.40
N LEU A 226 4.01 1.90 9.07
CA LEU A 226 3.97 2.68 7.83
C LEU A 226 5.06 3.77 7.82
N GLU A 227 5.27 4.47 8.93
CA GLU A 227 6.34 5.45 9.05
C GLU A 227 7.71 4.80 8.84
N ALA A 228 7.94 3.63 9.44
CA ALA A 228 9.18 2.86 9.24
C ALA A 228 9.38 2.46 7.76
N ARG A 229 8.31 2.02 7.04
CA ARG A 229 8.37 1.77 5.59
C ARG A 229 8.76 3.00 4.77
N VAL A 230 8.22 4.15 5.12
CA VAL A 230 8.54 5.42 4.43
C VAL A 230 9.99 5.79 4.64
N LEU A 231 10.44 5.74 5.89
CA LEU A 231 11.80 6.13 6.29
C LEU A 231 12.86 5.19 5.73
N ILE A 232 12.65 3.87 5.75
CA ILE A 232 13.62 2.90 5.21
C ILE A 232 13.84 3.11 3.70
N ASN A 233 12.79 3.52 2.96
CA ASN A 233 12.87 3.82 1.53
C ASN A 233 13.49 5.20 1.24
N ARG A 234 13.36 6.19 2.13
CA ARG A 234 14.05 7.48 2.03
C ARG A 234 15.54 7.34 2.34
N GLY A 235 15.88 6.54 3.33
CA GLY A 235 17.22 5.98 3.53
C GLY A 235 18.30 6.97 3.98
N THR A 236 17.99 8.02 4.75
CA THR A 236 19.01 8.86 5.39
C THR A 236 19.52 8.24 6.70
N ALA A 237 20.69 8.67 7.18
CA ALA A 237 21.21 8.18 8.47
C ALA A 237 20.24 8.43 9.64
N ALA A 238 19.54 9.57 9.65
CA ALA A 238 18.52 9.88 10.65
C ALA A 238 17.29 8.97 10.51
N ASP A 239 16.93 8.61 9.28
CA ASP A 239 15.82 7.71 9.01
C ASP A 239 16.08 6.31 9.57
N TYR A 240 17.23 5.74 9.32
CA TYR A 240 17.57 4.43 9.86
C TYR A 240 17.52 4.39 11.39
N ALA A 241 18.03 5.42 12.08
CA ALA A 241 17.91 5.51 13.53
C ALA A 241 16.43 5.55 14.00
N LYS A 242 15.57 6.29 13.27
CA LYS A 242 14.13 6.37 13.59
C LYS A 242 13.42 5.05 13.26
N VAL A 243 13.77 4.35 12.18
CA VAL A 243 13.25 3.01 11.87
C VAL A 243 13.54 2.02 12.98
N VAL A 244 14.79 1.98 13.47
CA VAL A 244 15.15 1.12 14.62
C VAL A 244 14.27 1.43 15.83
N ALA A 245 14.12 2.70 16.19
CA ALA A 245 13.31 3.10 17.34
C ALA A 245 11.83 2.73 17.19
N LEU A 246 11.25 2.94 16.00
CA LEU A 246 9.85 2.61 15.71
C LEU A 246 9.61 1.09 15.74
N ALA A 247 10.50 0.32 15.10
CA ALA A 247 10.40 -1.13 15.06
C ALA A 247 10.57 -1.76 16.44
N GLN A 248 11.55 -1.31 17.23
CA GLN A 248 11.74 -1.74 18.62
C GLN A 248 10.51 -1.46 19.48
N ASP A 249 9.90 -0.29 19.32
CA ASP A 249 8.70 0.04 20.07
C ASP A 249 7.51 -0.85 19.66
N VAL A 250 7.34 -1.15 18.36
CA VAL A 250 6.32 -2.09 17.88
C VAL A 250 6.56 -3.49 18.43
N ILE A 251 7.79 -3.99 18.43
CA ILE A 251 8.15 -5.33 18.91
C ILE A 251 7.99 -5.45 20.44
N ALA A 252 8.46 -4.44 21.19
CA ALA A 252 8.52 -4.52 22.65
C ALA A 252 7.20 -4.15 23.34
N ASN A 253 6.45 -3.22 22.78
CA ASN A 253 5.28 -2.61 23.42
C ASN A 253 3.96 -2.85 22.67
N GLY A 254 4.02 -3.33 21.42
CA GLY A 254 2.83 -3.72 20.65
C GLY A 254 2.17 -4.97 21.22
N PRO A 255 0.83 -5.11 21.10
CA PRO A 255 0.10 -6.29 21.58
C PRO A 255 0.18 -7.47 20.60
N PHE A 256 1.29 -7.61 19.87
CA PHE A 256 1.48 -8.61 18.81
C PHE A 256 2.55 -9.61 19.18
N THR A 257 2.39 -10.85 18.71
CA THR A 257 3.37 -11.91 18.92
C THR A 257 3.49 -12.74 17.63
N LEU A 258 4.70 -13.18 17.30
CA LEU A 258 4.89 -14.12 16.20
C LEU A 258 4.20 -15.45 16.50
N GLU A 259 3.58 -16.04 15.49
CA GLU A 259 3.03 -17.39 15.59
C GLU A 259 4.16 -18.42 15.79
N GLY A 260 3.84 -19.58 16.31
CA GLY A 260 4.83 -20.66 16.42
C GLY A 260 5.37 -21.12 15.07
N ASN A 261 4.57 -20.97 14.02
CA ASN A 261 4.96 -21.19 12.62
C ASN A 261 4.16 -20.24 11.73
N VAL A 262 4.81 -19.56 10.80
CA VAL A 262 4.19 -18.61 9.88
C VAL A 262 3.10 -19.24 8.99
N LYS A 263 3.15 -20.55 8.76
CA LYS A 263 2.11 -21.27 8.04
C LYS A 263 0.74 -21.14 8.70
N ASP A 264 0.71 -21.13 10.04
CA ASP A 264 -0.54 -21.03 10.79
C ASP A 264 -1.23 -19.68 10.57
N LEU A 265 -0.47 -18.60 10.40
CA LEU A 265 -1.01 -17.30 10.03
C LEU A 265 -1.83 -17.38 8.74
N PHE A 266 -1.26 -17.99 7.69
CA PHE A 266 -1.90 -18.02 6.37
C PHE A 266 -2.97 -19.09 6.21
N TRP A 267 -2.80 -20.26 6.84
CA TRP A 267 -3.62 -21.43 6.56
C TRP A 267 -4.73 -21.69 7.58
N THR A 268 -4.59 -21.20 8.81
CA THR A 268 -5.54 -21.52 9.89
C THR A 268 -6.11 -20.28 10.57
N LYS A 269 -5.27 -19.31 10.95
CA LYS A 269 -5.68 -18.16 11.76
C LYS A 269 -6.16 -16.99 10.94
N GLY A 270 -5.57 -16.76 9.76
CA GLY A 270 -5.91 -15.63 8.91
C GLY A 270 -5.76 -14.30 9.65
N LEU A 271 -6.75 -13.42 9.53
CA LEU A 271 -6.76 -12.11 10.19
C LEU A 271 -6.91 -12.17 11.72
N SER A 272 -7.19 -13.34 12.30
CA SER A 272 -7.20 -13.52 13.76
C SER A 272 -5.84 -13.88 14.35
N SER A 273 -4.80 -13.97 13.53
CA SER A 273 -3.43 -14.19 13.99
C SER A 273 -2.94 -13.04 14.85
N SER A 274 -2.20 -13.39 15.91
CA SER A 274 -1.56 -12.43 16.82
C SER A 274 -0.47 -11.57 16.16
N GLU A 275 -0.07 -11.88 14.93
CA GLU A 275 0.90 -11.07 14.18
C GLU A 275 0.28 -9.92 13.40
N VAL A 276 -1.02 -9.98 13.09
CA VAL A 276 -1.66 -9.05 12.16
C VAL A 276 -2.02 -7.76 12.88
N MET A 277 -1.51 -6.64 12.37
CA MET A 277 -1.78 -5.30 12.89
C MET A 277 -2.90 -4.61 12.12
N LEU A 278 -2.91 -4.79 10.81
CA LEU A 278 -3.94 -4.29 9.90
C LEU A 278 -4.09 -5.27 8.74
N GLY A 279 -5.31 -5.66 8.47
CA GLY A 279 -5.64 -6.58 7.39
C GLY A 279 -6.84 -6.12 6.58
N VAL A 280 -7.01 -6.71 5.40
CA VAL A 280 -8.16 -6.50 4.53
C VAL A 280 -9.11 -7.67 4.69
N GLN A 281 -10.28 -7.39 5.23
CA GLN A 281 -11.31 -8.40 5.41
C GLN A 281 -12.06 -8.60 4.09
N PRO A 282 -12.08 -9.82 3.53
CA PRO A 282 -12.82 -10.10 2.31
C PRO A 282 -14.32 -10.02 2.54
N TYR A 283 -15.08 -9.72 1.49
CA TYR A 283 -16.54 -9.90 1.55
C TYR A 283 -16.90 -11.40 1.43
N SER A 284 -18.08 -11.77 1.91
CA SER A 284 -18.44 -13.17 2.16
C SER A 284 -18.42 -14.11 0.94
N THR A 285 -18.52 -13.57 -0.27
CA THR A 285 -18.52 -14.33 -1.54
C THR A 285 -17.23 -14.11 -2.35
N GLN A 286 -16.24 -13.43 -1.79
CA GLN A 286 -14.98 -13.18 -2.49
C GLN A 286 -14.24 -14.50 -2.74
N ASN A 287 -13.72 -14.64 -3.95
CA ASN A 287 -12.91 -15.79 -4.37
C ASN A 287 -11.88 -15.41 -5.44
N ILE A 288 -11.42 -14.16 -5.42
CA ILE A 288 -10.54 -13.61 -6.46
C ILE A 288 -9.15 -14.22 -6.34
N LYS A 289 -8.54 -14.20 -5.15
CA LYS A 289 -7.22 -14.82 -4.92
C LYS A 289 -7.23 -16.32 -5.22
N TRP A 290 -8.28 -17.03 -4.78
CA TRP A 290 -8.40 -18.43 -5.08
C TRP A 290 -8.49 -18.69 -6.58
N LYS A 291 -9.21 -17.85 -7.33
CA LYS A 291 -9.27 -17.97 -8.79
C LYS A 291 -7.92 -17.71 -9.43
N ASP A 292 -7.26 -16.62 -9.05
CA ASP A 292 -6.04 -16.16 -9.70
C ASP A 292 -4.84 -17.07 -9.41
N TYR A 293 -4.66 -17.49 -8.16
CA TYR A 293 -3.52 -18.33 -7.79
C TYR A 293 -3.75 -19.84 -7.91
N ILE A 294 -5.02 -20.30 -7.81
CA ILE A 294 -5.31 -21.74 -7.66
C ILE A 294 -6.19 -22.26 -8.79
N TYR A 295 -7.35 -21.62 -9.07
CA TYR A 295 -8.29 -22.17 -10.04
C TYR A 295 -7.82 -21.98 -11.48
N TYR A 296 -7.48 -20.76 -11.85
CA TYR A 296 -6.94 -20.44 -13.16
C TYR A 296 -5.41 -20.57 -13.22
N ASP A 297 -4.75 -20.53 -12.07
CA ASP A 297 -3.29 -20.59 -11.98
C ASP A 297 -2.64 -19.47 -12.85
N SER A 298 -3.22 -18.27 -12.76
CA SER A 298 -2.83 -17.16 -13.60
C SER A 298 -1.46 -16.59 -13.23
N TYR A 299 -1.04 -16.76 -11.97
CA TYR A 299 0.22 -16.25 -11.44
C TYR A 299 0.94 -17.35 -10.67
N GLY A 300 2.00 -17.86 -11.24
CA GLY A 300 2.81 -18.94 -10.69
C GLY A 300 4.22 -18.50 -10.30
N PRO A 301 4.89 -19.24 -9.41
CA PRO A 301 6.31 -19.07 -9.13
C PRO A 301 7.16 -19.14 -10.40
N ASN A 302 8.19 -18.29 -10.49
CA ASN A 302 9.17 -18.39 -11.56
C ASN A 302 10.51 -18.92 -11.06
N SER A 303 11.49 -19.11 -11.96
CA SER A 303 12.79 -19.67 -11.64
C SER A 303 13.59 -18.87 -10.59
N PHE A 304 13.36 -17.57 -10.47
CA PHE A 304 14.00 -16.73 -9.46
C PHE A 304 13.42 -17.05 -8.08
N MET A 305 12.09 -17.18 -7.95
CA MET A 305 11.45 -17.61 -6.72
C MET A 305 11.90 -19.02 -6.32
N ASP A 306 11.92 -19.98 -7.26
CA ASP A 306 12.39 -21.33 -7.01
C ASP A 306 13.83 -21.34 -6.46
N SER A 307 14.70 -20.51 -7.04
CA SER A 307 16.08 -20.35 -6.57
C SER A 307 16.15 -19.76 -5.16
N LEU A 308 15.36 -18.74 -4.87
CA LEU A 308 15.34 -18.05 -3.57
C LEU A 308 14.78 -18.95 -2.46
N PHE A 309 13.83 -19.84 -2.78
CA PHE A 309 13.21 -20.80 -1.86
C PHE A 309 13.94 -22.15 -1.80
N ASN A 310 15.08 -22.30 -2.49
CA ASN A 310 15.83 -23.55 -2.42
C ASN A 310 16.36 -23.80 -1.00
N GLY A 311 15.93 -24.90 -0.39
CA GLY A 311 16.24 -25.25 1.00
C GLY A 311 15.44 -24.45 2.05
N ASP A 312 14.44 -23.67 1.66
CA ASP A 312 13.57 -22.93 2.56
C ASP A 312 12.40 -23.81 3.01
N PRO A 313 12.13 -23.95 4.33
CA PRO A 313 11.00 -24.78 4.82
C PRO A 313 9.63 -24.33 4.31
N ARG A 314 9.49 -23.08 3.90
CA ARG A 314 8.25 -22.54 3.33
C ARG A 314 7.96 -23.09 1.93
N ALA A 315 8.97 -23.56 1.19
CA ALA A 315 8.78 -24.11 -0.16
C ALA A 315 7.76 -25.26 -0.17
N ASP A 316 7.78 -26.13 0.84
CA ASP A 316 6.90 -27.29 0.93
C ASP A 316 5.39 -26.96 0.95
N TRP A 317 5.04 -25.75 1.35
CA TRP A 317 3.64 -25.34 1.46
C TRP A 317 3.28 -24.09 0.68
N GLN A 318 4.25 -23.24 0.29
CA GLN A 318 4.00 -22.07 -0.54
C GLN A 318 4.11 -22.35 -2.04
N ILE A 319 4.87 -23.38 -2.43
CA ILE A 319 5.12 -23.72 -3.83
C ILE A 319 4.70 -25.18 -4.01
N ARG A 320 3.50 -25.41 -4.51
CA ARG A 320 2.98 -26.77 -4.67
C ARG A 320 2.46 -27.01 -6.09
N THR A 321 2.62 -28.23 -6.59
CA THR A 321 1.94 -28.66 -7.80
C THR A 321 0.47 -28.92 -7.49
N ILE A 322 -0.43 -28.24 -8.18
CA ILE A 322 -1.88 -28.35 -8.03
C ILE A 322 -2.53 -28.82 -9.34
N ASN A 323 -3.72 -29.39 -9.25
CA ASN A 323 -4.59 -29.67 -10.40
C ASN A 323 -5.53 -28.48 -10.61
N SER A 324 -5.05 -27.47 -11.36
CA SER A 324 -5.84 -26.29 -11.73
C SER A 324 -6.88 -26.62 -12.80
N ALA A 325 -7.67 -25.61 -13.22
CA ALA A 325 -8.58 -25.76 -14.36
C ALA A 325 -7.85 -26.01 -15.69
N TYR A 326 -6.56 -25.71 -15.75
CA TYR A 326 -5.72 -25.83 -16.94
C TYR A 326 -4.69 -26.98 -16.88
N GLY A 327 -4.82 -27.84 -15.88
CA GLY A 327 -3.94 -29.00 -15.71
C GLY A 327 -3.10 -28.98 -14.43
N SER A 328 -2.03 -29.79 -14.45
CA SER A 328 -1.13 -29.91 -13.30
C SER A 328 0.00 -28.90 -13.41
N ASN A 329 0.00 -27.87 -12.57
CA ASN A 329 0.92 -26.73 -12.60
C ASN A 329 1.49 -26.43 -11.23
N VAL A 330 2.66 -25.78 -11.19
CA VAL A 330 3.26 -25.24 -9.95
C VAL A 330 2.60 -23.91 -9.65
N ALA A 331 2.01 -23.76 -8.45
CA ALA A 331 1.26 -22.59 -8.03
C ALA A 331 1.79 -22.00 -6.73
N LEU A 332 1.56 -20.69 -6.53
CA LEU A 332 1.73 -20.05 -5.23
C LEU A 332 0.58 -20.46 -4.32
N THR A 333 0.86 -21.35 -3.37
CA THR A 333 -0.12 -21.86 -2.41
C THR A 333 0.01 -21.25 -1.01
N LYS A 334 0.70 -20.12 -0.88
CA LYS A 334 0.89 -19.40 0.38
C LYS A 334 -0.43 -19.18 1.12
N TYR A 335 -1.47 -18.80 0.40
CA TYR A 335 -2.80 -18.50 0.95
C TYR A 335 -3.77 -19.68 0.90
N TYR A 336 -3.35 -20.85 0.37
CA TYR A 336 -4.26 -21.94 0.05
C TYR A 336 -3.99 -23.21 0.87
N PRO A 337 -4.77 -23.44 1.95
CA PRO A 337 -4.64 -24.63 2.79
C PRO A 337 -5.29 -25.89 2.20
N GLY A 338 -5.99 -25.77 1.06
CA GLY A 338 -6.82 -26.83 0.49
C GLY A 338 -6.08 -27.99 -0.16
N SER A 339 -6.85 -28.95 -0.65
CA SER A 339 -6.36 -30.09 -1.40
C SER A 339 -5.74 -29.66 -2.73
N ILE A 340 -4.61 -30.25 -3.09
CA ILE A 340 -3.94 -30.01 -4.38
C ILE A 340 -4.57 -30.78 -5.54
N SER A 341 -5.25 -31.88 -5.27
CA SER A 341 -5.88 -32.74 -6.29
C SER A 341 -7.37 -32.46 -6.49
N ASN A 342 -8.04 -31.92 -5.48
CA ASN A 342 -9.45 -31.51 -5.54
C ASN A 342 -9.57 -30.09 -4.99
N ILE A 343 -9.30 -29.11 -5.86
CA ILE A 343 -9.25 -27.71 -5.48
C ILE A 343 -10.65 -27.17 -5.18
N ALA A 344 -10.77 -26.45 -4.06
CA ALA A 344 -11.99 -25.77 -3.64
C ALA A 344 -11.66 -24.45 -2.96
N ALA A 345 -12.52 -23.45 -3.12
CA ALA A 345 -12.32 -22.17 -2.46
C ALA A 345 -12.30 -22.33 -0.93
N ALA A 346 -11.37 -21.61 -0.28
CA ALA A 346 -11.28 -21.53 1.17
C ALA A 346 -11.28 -20.05 1.60
N ALA A 347 -12.12 -19.70 2.56
CA ALA A 347 -12.31 -18.31 2.96
C ALA A 347 -11.01 -17.63 3.41
N VAL A 348 -10.11 -18.36 4.07
CA VAL A 348 -8.81 -17.84 4.53
C VAL A 348 -7.92 -17.40 3.37
N THR A 349 -8.09 -17.97 2.18
CA THR A 349 -7.32 -17.63 0.97
C THR A 349 -7.50 -16.17 0.58
N GLU A 350 -8.66 -15.61 0.83
CA GLU A 350 -8.99 -14.23 0.42
C GLU A 350 -8.48 -13.15 1.37
N ASN A 351 -7.93 -13.51 2.54
CA ASN A 351 -7.36 -12.56 3.47
C ASN A 351 -6.14 -11.85 2.87
N SER A 352 -6.01 -10.55 3.14
CA SER A 352 -4.81 -9.78 2.82
C SER A 352 -4.24 -9.12 4.06
N TYR A 353 -2.92 -9.04 4.13
CA TYR A 353 -2.18 -8.58 5.30
C TYR A 353 -1.46 -7.28 4.94
N VAL A 354 -1.89 -6.16 5.53
CA VAL A 354 -1.31 -4.84 5.23
C VAL A 354 -0.07 -4.60 6.08
N PHE A 355 -0.16 -4.93 7.37
CA PHE A 355 0.93 -4.85 8.33
C PHE A 355 0.91 -6.05 9.27
N ARG A 356 2.06 -6.66 9.48
CA ARG A 356 2.26 -7.75 10.43
C ARG A 356 3.63 -7.66 11.11
N LEU A 357 3.74 -8.27 12.29
CA LEU A 357 4.89 -8.13 13.18
C LEU A 357 6.23 -8.53 12.56
N THR A 358 6.24 -9.55 11.70
CA THR A 358 7.43 -9.98 10.96
C THR A 358 8.17 -8.82 10.28
N GLU A 359 7.41 -7.86 9.73
CA GLU A 359 8.00 -6.69 9.05
C GLU A 359 8.79 -5.80 10.00
N ALA A 360 8.31 -5.61 11.25
CA ALA A 360 9.04 -4.82 12.24
C ALA A 360 10.43 -5.40 12.51
N TYR A 361 10.54 -6.73 12.67
CA TYR A 361 11.83 -7.41 12.86
C TYR A 361 12.79 -7.22 11.68
N LEU A 362 12.28 -7.33 10.45
CA LEU A 362 13.12 -7.24 9.25
C LEU A 362 13.55 -5.81 8.97
N LEU A 363 12.65 -4.83 9.13
CA LEU A 363 13.00 -3.40 8.99
C LEU A 363 13.99 -2.94 10.06
N GLU A 364 13.87 -3.44 11.30
CA GLU A 364 14.87 -3.17 12.36
C GLU A 364 16.22 -3.73 11.96
N ALA A 365 16.28 -4.99 11.54
CA ALA A 365 17.53 -5.64 11.14
C ALA A 365 18.21 -4.91 9.97
N GLU A 366 17.43 -4.54 8.94
CA GLU A 366 17.92 -3.78 7.79
C GLU A 366 18.46 -2.41 8.21
N ALA A 367 17.71 -1.66 9.02
CA ALA A 367 18.11 -0.33 9.46
C ALA A 367 19.36 -0.36 10.35
N ILE A 368 19.53 -1.37 11.21
CA ILE A 368 20.76 -1.59 11.99
C ILE A 368 21.96 -1.77 11.06
N VAL A 369 21.83 -2.62 10.05
CA VAL A 369 22.91 -2.87 9.07
C VAL A 369 23.23 -1.59 8.27
N ALA A 370 22.20 -0.92 7.77
CA ALA A 370 22.33 0.29 6.94
C ALA A 370 22.94 1.48 7.71
N SER A 371 22.69 1.57 9.02
CA SER A 371 23.30 2.59 9.89
C SER A 371 24.71 2.27 10.37
N GLY A 372 25.25 1.10 10.03
CA GLY A 372 26.56 0.64 10.53
C GLY A 372 26.52 0.16 11.98
N GLY A 373 25.34 -0.27 12.46
CA GLY A 373 25.15 -0.81 13.80
C GLY A 373 25.67 -2.24 13.97
N SER A 374 25.29 -2.89 15.07
CA SER A 374 25.75 -4.24 15.42
C SER A 374 25.21 -5.30 14.47
N LEU A 375 26.10 -5.94 13.69
CA LEU A 375 25.71 -7.07 12.84
C LEU A 375 25.16 -8.24 13.66
N ASN A 376 25.61 -8.44 14.90
CA ASN A 376 25.10 -9.52 15.74
C ASN A 376 23.64 -9.29 16.15
N ASP A 377 23.26 -8.04 16.45
CA ASP A 377 21.88 -7.70 16.77
C ASP A 377 20.96 -7.91 15.55
N ALA A 378 21.38 -7.43 14.39
CA ALA A 378 20.67 -7.66 13.13
C ALA A 378 20.54 -9.15 12.78
N LYS A 379 21.60 -9.96 12.98
CA LYS A 379 21.55 -11.41 12.84
C LYS A 379 20.55 -12.05 13.81
N GLY A 380 20.47 -11.56 15.04
CA GLY A 380 19.49 -12.05 16.04
C GLY A 380 18.05 -11.86 15.57
N LEU A 381 17.73 -10.67 15.05
CA LEU A 381 16.41 -10.37 14.51
C LEU A 381 16.07 -11.23 13.27
N LEU A 382 17.01 -11.34 12.33
CA LEU A 382 16.84 -12.19 11.14
C LEU A 382 16.61 -13.66 11.51
N LYS A 383 17.40 -14.21 12.44
CA LYS A 383 17.23 -15.58 12.92
C LYS A 383 15.87 -15.79 13.58
N THR A 384 15.35 -14.81 14.30
CA THR A 384 14.01 -14.87 14.90
C THR A 384 12.95 -15.07 13.81
N VAL A 385 13.00 -14.30 12.73
CA VAL A 385 12.08 -14.44 11.59
C VAL A 385 12.28 -15.76 10.86
N MET A 386 13.52 -16.18 10.63
CA MET A 386 13.81 -17.46 9.99
C MET A 386 13.33 -18.66 10.84
N ALA A 387 13.50 -18.61 12.16
CA ALA A 387 12.96 -19.64 13.06
C ALA A 387 11.44 -19.73 12.98
N HIS A 388 10.76 -18.59 12.96
CA HIS A 388 9.33 -18.48 12.72
C HIS A 388 8.90 -19.05 11.35
N ALA A 389 9.75 -18.94 10.34
CA ALA A 389 9.56 -19.57 9.02
C ALA A 389 9.87 -21.08 8.99
N GLY A 390 10.37 -21.64 10.09
CA GLY A 390 10.65 -23.08 10.25
C GLY A 390 12.11 -23.47 10.11
N PHE A 391 13.04 -22.53 9.96
CA PHE A 391 14.47 -22.84 9.94
C PHE A 391 14.97 -23.30 11.32
N THR A 392 15.88 -24.27 11.31
CA THR A 392 16.61 -24.76 12.50
C THR A 392 18.11 -24.62 12.36
N ASP A 393 18.62 -24.38 11.15
CA ASP A 393 20.00 -24.09 10.83
C ASP A 393 20.15 -22.61 10.41
N PHE A 394 21.03 -21.87 11.08
CA PHE A 394 21.32 -20.47 10.85
C PHE A 394 22.77 -20.23 10.43
N SER A 395 23.49 -21.30 10.06
CA SER A 395 24.91 -21.24 9.70
C SER A 395 25.21 -20.22 8.59
N GLY A 396 24.28 -20.08 7.62
CA GLY A 396 24.37 -19.07 6.57
C GLY A 396 24.32 -17.63 7.09
N VAL A 397 23.47 -17.36 8.10
CA VAL A 397 23.41 -16.06 8.75
C VAL A 397 24.67 -15.80 9.60
N ASP A 398 25.13 -16.82 10.32
CA ASP A 398 26.34 -16.74 11.13
C ASP A 398 27.59 -16.46 10.28
N ALA A 399 27.66 -17.04 9.10
CA ALA A 399 28.76 -16.87 8.15
C ALA A 399 28.80 -15.47 7.48
N ALA A 400 27.71 -14.71 7.48
CA ALA A 400 27.70 -13.35 6.92
C ALA A 400 28.68 -12.45 7.68
N ALA A 401 29.82 -12.12 7.04
CA ALA A 401 30.92 -11.42 7.69
C ALA A 401 30.83 -9.90 7.51
N THR A 402 30.14 -9.43 6.47
CA THR A 402 30.05 -8.01 6.13
C THR A 402 28.60 -7.50 6.20
N ALA A 403 28.46 -6.18 6.32
CA ALA A 403 27.16 -5.52 6.24
C ALA A 403 26.44 -5.83 4.91
N ALA A 404 27.17 -5.90 3.80
CA ALA A 404 26.62 -6.21 2.49
C ALA A 404 26.07 -7.65 2.41
N ASP A 405 26.81 -8.63 2.94
CA ASP A 405 26.35 -10.02 2.99
C ASP A 405 25.06 -10.14 3.82
N LEU A 406 25.03 -9.50 4.98
CA LEU A 406 23.87 -9.56 5.88
C LEU A 406 22.68 -8.81 5.31
N GLN A 407 22.88 -7.65 4.66
CA GLN A 407 21.81 -6.92 3.98
C GLN A 407 21.16 -7.77 2.89
N LEU A 408 21.97 -8.50 2.10
CA LEU A 408 21.44 -9.38 1.06
C LEU A 408 20.57 -10.49 1.65
N LEU A 409 20.97 -11.07 2.78
CA LEU A 409 20.19 -12.10 3.48
C LEU A 409 18.87 -11.52 4.05
N ILE A 410 18.92 -10.33 4.65
CA ILE A 410 17.71 -9.66 5.20
C ILE A 410 16.73 -9.34 4.09
N ILE A 411 17.18 -8.72 3.00
CA ILE A 411 16.32 -8.41 1.85
C ILE A 411 15.76 -9.69 1.21
N GLY A 412 16.58 -10.74 1.08
CA GLY A 412 16.10 -12.05 0.61
C GLY A 412 15.00 -12.64 1.51
N GLU A 413 15.13 -12.46 2.84
CA GLU A 413 14.12 -12.89 3.79
C GLU A 413 12.84 -12.03 3.71
N GLU A 414 12.96 -10.70 3.51
CA GLU A 414 11.79 -9.85 3.24
C GLU A 414 11.05 -10.29 1.98
N MET A 415 11.77 -10.53 0.88
CA MET A 415 11.16 -10.98 -0.36
C MET A 415 10.39 -12.29 -0.17
N LYS A 416 10.96 -13.29 0.50
CA LYS A 416 10.32 -14.56 0.79
C LYS A 416 9.13 -14.44 1.72
N SER A 417 9.26 -13.62 2.75
CA SER A 417 8.19 -13.38 3.73
C SER A 417 7.01 -12.66 3.10
N PHE A 418 7.25 -11.69 2.22
CA PHE A 418 6.23 -10.77 1.70
C PHE A 418 5.85 -10.99 0.23
N VAL A 419 6.22 -12.12 -0.38
CA VAL A 419 5.70 -12.46 -1.73
C VAL A 419 4.18 -12.39 -1.74
N ALA A 420 3.62 -11.68 -2.70
CA ALA A 420 2.19 -11.42 -2.84
C ALA A 420 1.54 -10.72 -1.61
N GLU A 421 2.28 -9.86 -0.91
CA GLU A 421 1.79 -9.05 0.21
C GLU A 421 2.05 -7.55 -0.03
N GLY A 422 1.21 -6.92 -0.87
CA GLY A 422 1.13 -5.47 -1.00
C GLY A 422 2.39 -4.73 -1.44
N GLY A 423 3.31 -5.43 -2.10
CA GLY A 423 4.48 -4.82 -2.72
C GLY A 423 5.75 -4.85 -1.90
N GLN A 424 5.73 -5.41 -0.69
CA GLN A 424 6.91 -5.34 0.17
C GLN A 424 8.10 -6.13 -0.37
N ASP A 425 7.89 -7.22 -1.10
CA ASP A 425 8.94 -7.96 -1.83
C ASP A 425 9.64 -7.10 -2.89
N TRP A 426 8.87 -6.34 -3.68
CA TRP A 426 9.41 -5.39 -4.66
C TRP A 426 10.11 -4.20 -4.01
N PHE A 427 9.50 -3.63 -2.98
CA PHE A 427 10.06 -2.47 -2.28
C PHE A 427 11.36 -2.82 -1.57
N ALA A 428 11.46 -4.01 -0.98
CA ALA A 428 12.68 -4.52 -0.37
C ALA A 428 13.82 -4.67 -1.38
N LEU A 429 13.58 -5.39 -2.48
CA LEU A 429 14.59 -5.63 -3.51
C LEU A 429 15.25 -4.34 -4.01
N ARG A 430 14.47 -3.28 -4.21
CA ARG A 430 14.93 -1.99 -4.75
C ARG A 430 15.81 -1.18 -3.79
N ARG A 431 15.89 -1.57 -2.52
CA ARG A 431 16.79 -0.94 -1.52
C ARG A 431 18.23 -1.49 -1.60
N LEU A 432 18.44 -2.60 -2.29
CA LEU A 432 19.77 -3.08 -2.60
C LEU A 432 20.52 -2.12 -3.55
N PRO A 433 21.87 -2.12 -3.53
CA PRO A 433 22.66 -1.41 -4.54
C PRO A 433 22.22 -1.80 -5.95
N PHE A 434 22.07 -0.82 -6.84
CA PHE A 434 21.51 -1.05 -8.18
C PHE A 434 22.24 -2.16 -8.97
N ALA A 435 23.55 -2.26 -8.85
CA ALA A 435 24.33 -3.34 -9.49
C ALA A 435 23.92 -4.72 -8.96
N THR A 436 23.56 -4.83 -7.67
CA THR A 436 23.05 -6.07 -7.08
C THR A 436 21.67 -6.39 -7.62
N VAL A 437 20.77 -5.39 -7.71
CA VAL A 437 19.44 -5.56 -8.33
C VAL A 437 19.56 -6.06 -9.76
N GLN A 438 20.46 -5.46 -10.57
CA GLN A 438 20.72 -5.90 -11.96
C GLN A 438 21.28 -7.32 -12.04
N SER A 439 22.10 -7.71 -11.09
CA SER A 439 22.62 -9.09 -11.03
C SER A 439 21.54 -10.12 -10.72
N LEU A 440 20.59 -9.77 -9.84
CA LEU A 440 19.46 -10.62 -9.46
C LEU A 440 18.39 -10.65 -10.54
N LEU A 441 18.07 -9.51 -11.12
CA LEU A 441 17.08 -9.31 -12.19
C LEU A 441 17.69 -8.62 -13.40
N PRO A 442 18.33 -9.38 -14.35
CA PRO A 442 19.00 -8.81 -15.52
C PRO A 442 18.07 -8.08 -16.51
N SER A 443 16.76 -8.22 -16.38
CA SER A 443 15.75 -7.46 -17.12
C SER A 443 15.72 -5.98 -16.73
N ILE A 444 16.14 -5.62 -15.51
CA ILE A 444 16.26 -4.24 -15.02
C ILE A 444 17.57 -3.62 -15.50
N LYS A 445 17.55 -3.03 -16.70
CA LYS A 445 18.75 -2.48 -17.34
C LYS A 445 19.09 -1.06 -16.90
N ASP A 446 18.11 -0.32 -16.40
CA ASP A 446 18.23 1.08 -16.01
C ASP A 446 17.39 1.35 -14.75
N LYS A 447 17.81 2.35 -13.93
CA LYS A 447 17.09 2.73 -12.70
C LYS A 447 15.66 3.21 -12.97
N SER A 448 15.35 3.71 -14.15
CA SER A 448 13.96 4.08 -14.50
C SER A 448 13.02 2.90 -14.39
N LEU A 449 13.49 1.68 -14.67
CA LEU A 449 12.70 0.45 -14.53
C LEU A 449 12.43 0.02 -13.07
N LEU A 450 12.92 0.75 -12.09
CA LEU A 450 12.54 0.56 -10.68
C LEU A 450 11.19 1.20 -10.33
N ILE A 451 10.63 2.03 -11.22
CA ILE A 451 9.36 2.73 -11.03
C ILE A 451 8.53 2.66 -12.31
N PHE A 452 7.24 2.82 -12.18
CA PHE A 452 6.35 2.89 -13.33
C PHE A 452 6.43 4.24 -14.08
N PRO A 453 6.13 4.27 -15.38
CA PRO A 453 5.82 5.52 -16.07
C PRO A 453 4.53 6.13 -15.49
N ILE A 454 4.37 7.45 -15.64
CA ILE A 454 3.08 8.08 -15.42
C ILE A 454 2.12 7.59 -16.51
N PRO A 455 0.87 7.20 -16.16
CA PRO A 455 -0.09 6.70 -17.14
C PRO A 455 -0.36 7.70 -18.27
N ASP A 456 -0.50 7.21 -19.49
CA ASP A 456 -0.79 8.04 -20.66
C ASP A 456 -2.07 8.88 -20.50
N ALA A 457 -3.08 8.34 -19.84
CA ALA A 457 -4.31 9.07 -19.56
C ALA A 457 -4.06 10.34 -18.74
N GLU A 458 -3.14 10.28 -17.76
CA GLU A 458 -2.74 11.46 -16.98
C GLU A 458 -1.91 12.44 -17.83
N ILE A 459 -0.94 11.95 -18.61
CA ILE A 459 -0.12 12.81 -19.48
C ILE A 459 -0.98 13.57 -20.51
N ILE A 460 -2.00 12.91 -21.06
CA ILE A 460 -2.89 13.52 -22.05
C ILE A 460 -3.81 14.56 -21.41
N SER A 461 -4.35 14.29 -20.22
CA SER A 461 -5.31 15.16 -19.56
C SER A 461 -4.68 16.32 -18.79
N ASN A 462 -3.48 16.14 -18.24
CA ASN A 462 -2.79 17.08 -17.37
C ASN A 462 -1.52 17.64 -18.03
N ASN A 463 -1.63 18.78 -18.67
CA ASN A 463 -0.50 19.43 -19.36
C ASN A 463 0.61 19.98 -18.43
N LYS A 464 0.42 19.93 -17.13
CA LYS A 464 1.42 20.36 -16.13
C LYS A 464 2.32 19.21 -15.66
N ILE A 465 1.95 17.97 -15.91
CA ILE A 465 2.72 16.82 -15.47
C ILE A 465 3.84 16.47 -16.50
N LYS A 466 4.94 15.94 -15.97
CA LYS A 466 6.04 15.42 -16.80
C LYS A 466 6.19 13.92 -16.56
N GLN A 467 6.42 13.20 -17.66
CA GLN A 467 6.75 11.78 -17.63
C GLN A 467 8.07 11.53 -16.87
N ASN A 468 8.22 10.35 -16.30
CA ASN A 468 9.49 9.89 -15.75
C ASN A 468 10.57 9.84 -16.86
N PRO A 469 11.84 10.17 -16.56
CA PRO A 469 12.92 10.02 -17.51
C PRO A 469 13.00 8.59 -18.08
N ASN A 470 13.34 8.49 -19.35
CA ASN A 470 13.47 7.24 -20.12
C ASN A 470 12.16 6.50 -20.45
N TYR A 471 10.99 7.17 -20.27
CA TYR A 471 9.68 6.69 -20.70
C TYR A 471 9.08 7.58 -21.79
#